data_51a57e46513beaf60fb1ef0d19f2026b
#
_entry.id   51a57e46513beaf60fb1ef0d19f2026b
#
_cell.length_a   1.000
_cell.length_b   1.000
_cell.length_c   1.000
_cell.angle_alpha   90.00
_cell.angle_beta   90.00
_cell.angle_gamma   90.00
#
_symmetry.space_group_name_H-M   'P 1'
#
loop_
_entity.id
_entity.type
_entity.pdbx_description
1 polymer ?
#
loop_
_entity_poly.entity_id
_entity_poly.type
_entity_poly.pdbx_seq_one_letter_code
_entity_poly.pdbx_strand_id
1 'polypeptide(L)'
;MDLTLTRVADRFNLTPNYLSIFFKENAHDTFLNYLTRLRLEEAKRLMRDTHLSITEISERVGYASANSFTRAFKKIEHVTPTQYRESIVHS
;
A
#
# COMPACT_ATOMS: atom_id res chain seq x y z
N MET A 1 4.85 11.57 -2.94
CA MET A 1 5.56 10.89 -1.83
C MET A 1 6.20 9.60 -2.33
N ASP A 2 7.46 9.44 -2.07
CA ASP A 2 8.15 8.23 -2.43
C ASP A 2 8.13 7.23 -1.29
N LEU A 3 7.74 6.00 -1.59
CA LEU A 3 7.93 4.91 -0.64
C LEU A 3 9.26 4.24 -0.94
N THR A 4 10.33 4.88 -0.51
CA THR A 4 11.65 4.28 -0.59
C THR A 4 11.77 3.18 0.46
N LEU A 5 12.81 2.39 0.36
CA LEU A 5 13.05 1.30 1.32
C LEU A 5 13.07 1.84 2.76
N THR A 6 13.76 2.96 2.98
CA THR A 6 13.84 3.57 4.31
C THR A 6 12.48 4.03 4.81
N ARG A 7 11.69 4.67 3.94
CA ARG A 7 10.37 5.15 4.33
C ARG A 7 9.41 4.01 4.63
N VAL A 8 9.49 2.94 3.84
CA VAL A 8 8.68 1.76 4.10
C VAL A 8 9.04 1.16 5.45
N ALA A 9 10.33 1.05 5.74
CA ALA A 9 10.80 0.51 7.01
C ALA A 9 10.29 1.34 8.19
N ASP A 10 10.39 2.66 8.09
CA ASP A 10 9.93 3.55 9.17
C ASP A 10 8.44 3.42 9.41
N ARG A 11 7.67 3.37 8.34
CA ARG A 11 6.22 3.33 8.43
C ARG A 11 5.71 2.05 9.09
N PHE A 12 6.39 0.93 8.84
CA PHE A 12 5.94 -0.37 9.34
C PHE A 12 6.81 -0.88 10.49
N ASN A 13 7.64 0.00 11.06
CA ASN A 13 8.52 -0.34 12.18
C ASN A 13 9.49 -1.49 11.86
N LEU A 14 9.91 -1.55 10.60
CA LEU A 14 10.90 -2.52 10.14
C LEU A 14 12.23 -1.82 9.95
N THR A 15 13.32 -2.56 10.07
CA THR A 15 14.63 -1.98 9.80
C THR A 15 14.94 -2.08 8.31
N PRO A 16 15.64 -1.08 7.73
CA PRO A 16 16.08 -1.19 6.34
C PRO A 16 16.94 -2.44 6.11
N ASN A 17 17.71 -2.83 7.10
CA ASN A 17 18.54 -4.03 7.02
C ASN A 17 17.69 -5.29 6.88
N TYR A 18 16.59 -5.37 7.62
CA TYR A 18 15.67 -6.50 7.51
C TYR A 18 15.12 -6.61 6.09
N LEU A 19 14.68 -5.49 5.53
CA LEU A 19 14.14 -5.48 4.18
C LEU A 19 15.20 -5.85 3.15
N SER A 20 16.43 -5.40 3.33
CA SER A 20 17.53 -5.75 2.43
C SER A 20 17.79 -7.25 2.45
N ILE A 21 17.80 -7.87 3.63
CA ILE A 21 17.98 -9.31 3.75
C ILE A 21 16.82 -10.05 3.09
N PHE A 22 15.60 -9.59 3.32
CA PHE A 22 14.42 -10.20 2.71
C PHE A 22 14.52 -10.22 1.19
N PHE A 23 14.88 -9.07 0.58
CA PHE A 23 14.99 -8.98 -0.87
C PHE A 23 16.16 -9.78 -1.43
N LYS A 24 17.19 -9.97 -0.64
CA LYS A 24 18.35 -10.76 -1.06
C LYS A 24 18.01 -12.24 -1.13
N GLU A 25 17.20 -12.73 -0.20
CA GLU A 25 16.81 -14.13 -0.15
C GLU A 25 15.67 -14.48 -1.09
N ASN A 26 14.85 -13.49 -1.44
CA ASN A 26 13.70 -13.68 -2.32
C ASN A 26 14.02 -13.15 -3.71
N ALA A 27 13.35 -13.65 -4.72
CA ALA A 27 13.58 -13.22 -6.09
C ALA A 27 13.37 -11.72 -6.22
N HIS A 28 14.14 -11.10 -7.09
CA HIS A 28 14.13 -9.64 -7.24
C HIS A 28 12.78 -9.05 -7.64
N ASP A 29 11.93 -9.81 -8.32
CA ASP A 29 10.61 -9.33 -8.68
C ASP A 29 9.69 -9.16 -7.47
N THR A 30 10.03 -9.80 -6.35
CA THR A 30 9.25 -9.68 -5.13
C THR A 30 9.36 -8.30 -4.50
N PHE A 31 10.38 -7.51 -4.86
CA PHE A 31 10.50 -6.16 -4.32
C PHE A 31 9.27 -5.32 -4.64
N LEU A 32 8.91 -5.22 -5.91
CA LEU A 32 7.75 -4.43 -6.31
C LEU A 32 6.45 -5.01 -5.76
N ASN A 33 6.33 -6.32 -5.77
CA ASN A 33 5.15 -6.98 -5.22
C ASN A 33 5.02 -6.73 -3.72
N TYR A 34 6.13 -6.83 -3.00
CA TYR A 34 6.15 -6.57 -1.56
C TYR A 34 5.79 -5.12 -1.27
N LEU A 35 6.40 -4.20 -1.99
CA LEU A 35 6.12 -2.77 -1.83
C LEU A 35 4.66 -2.47 -2.12
N THR A 36 4.11 -3.06 -3.16
CA THR A 36 2.69 -2.87 -3.50
C THR A 36 1.80 -3.35 -2.36
N ARG A 37 2.08 -4.51 -1.80
CA ARG A 37 1.31 -5.03 -0.66
C ARG A 37 1.37 -4.11 0.54
N LEU A 38 2.55 -3.58 0.85
CA LEU A 38 2.70 -2.65 1.97
C LEU A 38 1.91 -1.37 1.73
N ARG A 39 1.96 -0.85 0.51
CA ARG A 39 1.19 0.34 0.14
C ARG A 39 -0.31 0.10 0.32
N LEU A 40 -0.80 -1.05 -0.14
CA LEU A 40 -2.21 -1.38 -0.06
C LEU A 40 -2.65 -1.66 1.38
N GLU A 41 -1.80 -2.29 2.19
CA GLU A 41 -2.11 -2.49 3.60
C GLU A 41 -2.25 -1.16 4.33
N GLU A 42 -1.35 -0.21 4.06
CA GLU A 42 -1.45 1.12 4.65
C GLU A 42 -2.70 1.84 4.15
N ALA A 43 -3.02 1.68 2.86
CA ALA A 43 -4.24 2.28 2.31
C ALA A 43 -5.47 1.73 3.01
N LYS A 44 -5.51 0.43 3.25
CA LYS A 44 -6.65 -0.18 3.96
C LYS A 44 -6.77 0.35 5.38
N ARG A 45 -5.63 0.55 6.05
CA ARG A 45 -5.63 1.14 7.38
C ARG A 45 -6.22 2.56 7.36
N LEU A 46 -5.79 3.36 6.38
CA LEU A 46 -6.30 4.73 6.25
C LEU A 46 -7.80 4.75 5.93
N MET A 47 -8.26 3.79 5.14
CA MET A 47 -9.68 3.68 4.84
C MET A 47 -10.51 3.35 6.07
N ARG A 48 -9.97 2.53 6.97
CA ARG A 48 -10.66 2.17 8.21
C ARG A 48 -10.63 3.28 9.24
N ASP A 49 -9.46 3.90 9.38
CA ASP A 49 -9.17 4.74 10.55
C ASP A 49 -9.30 6.24 10.29
N THR A 50 -9.52 6.63 9.04
CA THR A 50 -9.61 8.06 8.68
C THR A 50 -10.76 8.30 7.74
N HIS A 51 -11.05 9.61 7.52
CA HIS A 51 -12.03 10.05 6.52
C HIS A 51 -11.37 10.60 5.27
N LEU A 52 -10.09 10.30 5.06
CA LEU A 52 -9.38 10.74 3.87
C LEU A 52 -10.05 10.18 2.62
N SER A 53 -10.07 11.00 1.56
CA SER A 53 -10.60 10.56 0.28
C SER A 53 -9.68 9.50 -0.33
N ILE A 54 -10.20 8.75 -1.28
CA ILE A 54 -9.39 7.75 -1.99
C ILE A 54 -8.23 8.42 -2.71
N THR A 55 -8.45 9.61 -3.27
CA THR A 55 -7.38 10.38 -3.91
C THR A 55 -6.27 10.72 -2.91
N GLU A 56 -6.66 11.22 -1.75
CA GLU A 56 -5.68 11.55 -0.71
C GLU A 56 -4.91 10.32 -0.23
N ILE A 57 -5.62 9.21 -0.06
CA ILE A 57 -5.00 7.95 0.35
C ILE A 57 -3.98 7.50 -0.70
N SER A 58 -4.36 7.57 -1.98
CA SER A 58 -3.45 7.15 -3.06
C SER A 58 -2.15 7.94 -3.04
N GLU A 59 -2.23 9.24 -2.79
CA GLU A 59 -1.05 10.09 -2.70
C GLU A 59 -0.19 9.71 -1.49
N ARG A 60 -0.81 9.49 -0.34
CA ARG A 60 -0.08 9.18 0.88
C ARG A 60 0.66 7.85 0.80
N VAL A 61 0.12 6.89 0.07
CA VAL A 61 0.77 5.59 -0.05
C VAL A 61 1.69 5.49 -1.25
N GLY A 62 1.88 6.60 -1.98
CA GLY A 62 2.95 6.69 -2.97
C GLY A 62 2.55 6.45 -4.41
N TYR A 63 1.27 6.50 -4.75
CA TYR A 63 0.83 6.40 -6.13
C TYR A 63 0.74 7.77 -6.77
N ALA A 64 1.06 7.82 -8.06
CA ALA A 64 1.04 9.08 -8.80
C ALA A 64 -0.39 9.60 -9.04
N SER A 65 -1.36 8.71 -9.10
CA SER A 65 -2.75 9.08 -9.34
C SER A 65 -3.69 8.10 -8.67
N ALA A 66 -4.93 8.54 -8.47
CA ALA A 66 -5.97 7.65 -7.94
C ALA A 66 -6.27 6.50 -8.91
N ASN A 67 -6.13 6.73 -10.21
CA ASN A 67 -6.33 5.68 -11.22
C ASN A 67 -5.31 4.55 -11.07
N SER A 68 -4.04 4.91 -10.92
CA SER A 68 -2.97 3.92 -10.71
C SER A 68 -3.22 3.11 -9.45
N PHE A 69 -3.57 3.80 -8.39
CA PHE A 69 -3.88 3.16 -7.10
C PHE A 69 -5.08 2.21 -7.25
N THR A 70 -6.15 2.68 -7.88
CA THR A 70 -7.36 1.87 -8.05
C THR A 70 -7.07 0.59 -8.83
N ARG A 71 -6.27 0.68 -9.89
CA ARG A 71 -5.93 -0.49 -10.70
C ARG A 71 -5.11 -1.50 -9.89
N ALA A 72 -4.12 -1.02 -9.14
CA ALA A 72 -3.30 -1.90 -8.30
C ALA A 72 -4.15 -2.55 -7.20
N PHE A 73 -5.01 -1.77 -6.58
CA PHE A 73 -5.88 -2.26 -5.51
C PHE A 73 -6.81 -3.35 -6.03
N LYS A 74 -7.50 -3.07 -7.14
CA LYS A 74 -8.44 -4.01 -7.72
C LYS A 74 -7.75 -5.30 -8.17
N LYS A 75 -6.54 -5.20 -8.68
CA LYS A 75 -5.79 -6.37 -9.12
C LYS A 75 -5.52 -7.33 -7.97
N ILE A 76 -5.25 -6.80 -6.79
CA ILE A 76 -4.87 -7.61 -5.63
C ILE A 76 -6.08 -7.96 -4.78
N GLU A 77 -6.96 -6.99 -4.54
CA GLU A 77 -8.10 -7.17 -3.62
C GLU A 77 -9.37 -7.62 -4.34
N HIS A 78 -9.40 -7.57 -5.66
CA HIS A 78 -10.54 -7.98 -6.51
C HIS A 78 -11.76 -7.07 -6.41
N VAL A 79 -11.66 -5.96 -5.69
CA VAL A 79 -12.68 -4.92 -5.60
C VAL A 79 -11.99 -3.57 -5.66
N THR A 80 -12.76 -2.52 -5.98
CA THR A 80 -12.21 -1.17 -5.99
C THR A 80 -12.01 -0.65 -4.57
N PRO A 81 -11.16 0.35 -4.37
CA PRO A 81 -11.01 0.97 -3.05
C PRO A 81 -12.33 1.47 -2.48
N THR A 82 -13.17 2.07 -3.32
CA THR A 82 -14.48 2.56 -2.88
C THR A 82 -15.37 1.42 -2.40
N GLN A 83 -15.41 0.34 -3.16
CA GLN A 83 -16.18 -0.86 -2.76
C GLN A 83 -15.66 -1.44 -1.45
N TYR A 84 -14.36 -1.49 -1.30
CA TYR A 84 -13.75 -2.00 -0.07
C TYR A 84 -14.16 -1.14 1.13
N ARG A 85 -14.07 0.18 0.98
CA ARG A 85 -14.44 1.10 2.05
C ARG A 85 -15.91 0.97 2.43
N GLU A 86 -16.77 0.84 1.43
CA GLU A 86 -18.20 0.65 1.69
C GLU A 86 -18.47 -0.63 2.47
N SER A 87 -17.72 -1.70 2.18
CA SER A 87 -17.90 -2.96 2.89
C SER A 87 -17.50 -2.83 4.36
N ILE A 88 -16.50 -2.03 4.67
CA ILE A 88 -16.10 -1.77 6.05
C ILE A 88 -17.20 -1.01 6.80
N VAL A 89 -17.76 0.01 6.17
CA VAL A 89 -18.77 0.86 6.80
C VAL A 89 -20.04 0.07 7.11
N HIS A 90 -20.36 -0.90 6.27
CA HIS A 90 -21.60 -1.69 6.39
C HIS A 90 -21.41 -3.04 7.08
N SER A 91 -20.22 -3.33 7.54
CA SER A 91 -19.95 -4.60 8.21
C SER A 91 -20.18 -4.52 9.73
#